data_18c5ee00cb32367e11a01338291b79c2
#
_entry.id   18c5ee00cb32367e11a01338291b79c2
#
_cell.length_a   1.000
_cell.length_b   1.000
_cell.length_c   1.000
_cell.angle_alpha   90.00
_cell.angle_beta   90.00
_cell.angle_gamma   90.00
#
_symmetry.space_group_name_H-M   'P 1'
#
loop_
_entity.id
_entity.type
_entity.pdbx_description
1 polymer ?
#
loop_
_entity_poly.entity_id
_entity_poly.type
_entity_poly.pdbx_seq_one_letter_code
_entity_poly.pdbx_strand_id
1 'polypeptide(L)'
;DERSIQDNTKLLMDKFGKIDGLVNNAANNPKVEDSKEVNFSRLENFSLDIWNEDISVGLTGSFLCAKHYGFAISKNLNGGSIVNISSDLGLIAPDQRLYAKDGIDDDKQNVKPVTYSVVKTGLIGLTRYLATYWADKNVRCNAMCPGGVENGQPKDFLREVNSRIPMKRMANDDEYQGTLLWML
;
A
#
# COMPACT_ATOMS: atom_id res chain seq x y z
N ASP A 1 3.38 -10.01 -12.73
CA ASP A 1 3.94 -11.18 -13.46
C ASP A 1 5.33 -11.49 -12.92
N GLU A 2 5.51 -12.71 -12.40
CA GLU A 2 6.75 -13.13 -11.74
C GLU A 2 7.94 -13.14 -12.69
N ARG A 3 7.75 -13.58 -13.94
CA ARG A 3 8.83 -13.64 -14.95
C ARG A 3 9.39 -12.25 -15.25
N SER A 4 8.52 -11.26 -15.37
CA SER A 4 8.92 -9.87 -15.59
C SER A 4 9.77 -9.32 -14.43
N ILE A 5 9.45 -9.69 -13.18
CA ILE A 5 10.23 -9.31 -12.00
C ILE A 5 11.60 -10.00 -12.00
N GLN A 6 11.65 -11.29 -12.37
CA GLN A 6 12.91 -12.04 -12.49
C GLN A 6 13.83 -11.44 -13.54
N ASP A 7 13.30 -11.17 -14.75
CA ASP A 7 14.06 -10.61 -15.86
C ASP A 7 14.59 -9.20 -15.48
N ASN A 8 13.77 -8.38 -14.82
CA ASN A 8 14.18 -7.07 -14.33
C ASN A 8 15.24 -7.16 -13.22
N THR A 9 15.08 -8.08 -12.28
CA THR A 9 16.10 -8.32 -11.24
C THR A 9 17.45 -8.66 -11.86
N LYS A 10 17.46 -9.57 -12.85
CA LYS A 10 18.68 -9.93 -13.57
C LYS A 10 19.30 -8.73 -14.28
N LEU A 11 18.48 -7.96 -15.01
CA LEU A 11 18.92 -6.75 -15.71
C LEU A 11 19.60 -5.75 -14.77
N LEU A 12 18.99 -5.52 -13.59
CA LEU A 12 19.56 -4.61 -12.59
C LEU A 12 20.88 -5.14 -12.02
N MET A 13 20.96 -6.42 -11.72
CA MET A 13 22.19 -7.05 -11.24
C MET A 13 23.30 -7.01 -12.29
N ASP A 14 22.99 -7.29 -13.56
CA ASP A 14 23.96 -7.23 -14.67
C ASP A 14 24.46 -5.79 -14.88
N LYS A 15 23.60 -4.78 -14.70
CA LYS A 15 23.93 -3.37 -14.95
C LYS A 15 24.64 -2.70 -13.78
N PHE A 16 24.24 -2.96 -12.55
CA PHE A 16 24.69 -2.24 -11.36
C PHE A 16 25.48 -3.10 -10.37
N GLY A 17 25.50 -4.41 -10.55
CA GLY A 17 26.20 -5.37 -9.68
C GLY A 17 25.49 -5.64 -8.35
N LYS A 18 24.55 -4.78 -7.95
CA LYS A 18 23.82 -4.91 -6.67
C LYS A 18 22.48 -4.18 -6.69
N ILE A 19 21.63 -4.54 -5.75
CA ILE A 19 20.39 -3.83 -5.37
C ILE A 19 20.48 -3.59 -3.87
N ASP A 20 20.42 -2.34 -3.43
CA ASP A 20 20.58 -1.99 -2.01
C ASP A 20 19.25 -1.79 -1.28
N GLY A 21 18.19 -1.47 -2.02
CA GLY A 21 16.89 -1.20 -1.44
C GLY A 21 15.72 -1.58 -2.34
N LEU A 22 14.59 -1.89 -1.71
CA LEU A 22 13.31 -2.16 -2.36
C LEU A 22 12.20 -1.36 -1.69
N VAL A 23 11.40 -0.65 -2.49
CA VAL A 23 10.18 -0.01 -2.01
C VAL A 23 8.98 -0.65 -2.71
N ASN A 24 8.16 -1.38 -1.97
CA ASN A 24 6.88 -1.91 -2.44
C ASN A 24 5.79 -0.85 -2.25
N ASN A 25 5.48 -0.11 -3.30
CA ASN A 25 4.49 0.97 -3.30
C ASN A 25 3.31 0.72 -4.25
N ALA A 26 3.45 -0.21 -5.19
CA ALA A 26 2.40 -0.48 -6.17
C ALA A 26 1.11 -0.99 -5.48
N ALA A 27 -0.01 -0.38 -5.81
CA ALA A 27 -1.32 -0.79 -5.32
C ALA A 27 -2.42 -0.29 -6.25
N ASN A 28 -3.51 -1.03 -6.33
CA ASN A 28 -4.78 -0.51 -6.83
C ASN A 28 -5.46 0.28 -5.70
N ASN A 29 -5.93 1.46 -5.99
CA ASN A 29 -6.67 2.29 -5.04
C ASN A 29 -7.73 3.08 -5.80
N PRO A 30 -8.87 2.45 -6.15
CA PRO A 30 -9.94 3.14 -6.84
C PRO A 30 -10.47 4.29 -5.99
N LYS A 31 -10.66 5.46 -6.61
CA LYS A 31 -11.22 6.64 -5.95
C LYS A 31 -12.72 6.46 -5.77
N VAL A 32 -13.11 6.01 -4.60
CA VAL A 32 -14.52 5.78 -4.23
C VAL A 32 -15.25 7.10 -3.99
N GLU A 33 -14.55 8.07 -3.42
CA GLU A 33 -15.06 9.39 -3.10
C GLU A 33 -15.51 10.20 -4.32
N ASP A 34 -14.90 9.97 -5.48
CA ASP A 34 -15.21 10.62 -6.76
C ASP A 34 -16.14 9.80 -7.65
N SER A 35 -16.42 8.55 -7.30
CA SER A 35 -17.19 7.66 -8.16
C SER A 35 -18.63 8.12 -8.33
N LYS A 36 -19.10 8.07 -9.59
CA LYS A 36 -20.53 8.21 -9.92
C LYS A 36 -21.29 6.90 -9.77
N GLU A 37 -20.57 5.78 -9.72
CA GLU A 37 -21.16 4.47 -9.47
C GLU A 37 -21.49 4.35 -7.99
N VAL A 38 -22.68 3.89 -7.69
CA VAL A 38 -23.14 3.61 -6.33
C VAL A 38 -23.02 2.12 -6.04
N ASN A 39 -22.80 1.77 -4.77
CA ASN A 39 -22.90 0.39 -4.30
C ASN A 39 -21.79 -0.58 -4.79
N PHE A 40 -20.84 -0.16 -5.65
CA PHE A 40 -19.83 -1.06 -6.23
C PHE A 40 -18.77 -1.52 -5.21
N SER A 41 -18.52 -0.73 -4.18
CA SER A 41 -17.50 -1.01 -3.17
C SER A 41 -18.04 -1.72 -1.92
N ARG A 42 -19.36 -1.92 -1.84
CA ARG A 42 -20.00 -2.62 -0.72
C ARG A 42 -19.60 -4.10 -0.69
N LEU A 43 -19.42 -4.63 0.52
CA LEU A 43 -18.99 -6.01 0.71
C LEU A 43 -19.89 -7.03 0.02
N GLU A 44 -21.20 -6.80 0.08
CA GLU A 44 -22.25 -7.68 -0.49
C GLU A 44 -22.18 -7.80 -2.01
N ASN A 45 -21.63 -6.75 -2.67
CA ASN A 45 -21.56 -6.64 -4.13
C ASN A 45 -20.13 -6.63 -4.66
N PHE A 46 -19.14 -6.78 -3.76
CA PHE A 46 -17.74 -6.66 -4.14
C PHE A 46 -17.33 -7.81 -5.06
N SER A 47 -16.86 -7.46 -6.26
CA SER A 47 -16.49 -8.44 -7.28
C SER A 47 -15.29 -9.27 -6.87
N LEU A 48 -15.36 -10.59 -7.08
CA LEU A 48 -14.21 -11.48 -6.87
C LEU A 48 -13.05 -11.18 -7.84
N ASP A 49 -13.36 -10.69 -9.04
CA ASP A 49 -12.31 -10.30 -10.01
C ASP A 49 -11.54 -9.09 -9.51
N ILE A 50 -12.23 -8.05 -9.00
CA ILE A 50 -11.59 -6.89 -8.37
C ILE A 50 -10.79 -7.31 -7.13
N TRP A 51 -11.35 -8.20 -6.31
CA TRP A 51 -10.62 -8.77 -5.17
C TRP A 51 -9.30 -9.41 -5.61
N ASN A 52 -9.34 -10.30 -6.60
CA ASN A 52 -8.17 -11.00 -7.09
C ASN A 52 -7.14 -10.05 -7.70
N GLU A 53 -7.60 -9.04 -8.44
CA GLU A 53 -6.72 -8.02 -9.03
C GLU A 53 -6.03 -7.18 -7.95
N ASP A 54 -6.75 -6.68 -6.97
CA ASP A 54 -6.20 -5.87 -5.88
C ASP A 54 -5.18 -6.65 -5.05
N ILE A 55 -5.49 -7.90 -4.70
CA ILE A 55 -4.57 -8.80 -4.00
C ILE A 55 -3.34 -9.11 -4.87
N SER A 56 -3.56 -9.37 -6.15
CA SER A 56 -2.48 -9.67 -7.11
C SER A 56 -1.48 -8.52 -7.21
N VAL A 57 -1.95 -7.29 -7.33
CA VAL A 57 -1.08 -6.11 -7.43
C VAL A 57 -0.46 -5.75 -6.07
N GLY A 58 -1.29 -5.57 -5.05
CA GLY A 58 -0.85 -4.97 -3.79
C GLY A 58 -0.09 -5.92 -2.88
N LEU A 59 -0.51 -7.17 -2.78
CA LEU A 59 0.06 -8.15 -1.84
C LEU A 59 0.93 -9.18 -2.55
N THR A 60 0.42 -9.87 -3.57
CA THR A 60 1.20 -10.87 -4.31
C THR A 60 2.37 -10.22 -5.03
N GLY A 61 2.17 -9.04 -5.64
CA GLY A 61 3.24 -8.27 -6.27
C GLY A 61 4.36 -7.92 -5.30
N SER A 62 4.01 -7.43 -4.11
CA SER A 62 4.99 -7.11 -3.05
C SER A 62 5.74 -8.34 -2.56
N PHE A 63 5.05 -9.48 -2.41
CA PHE A 63 5.69 -10.77 -2.10
C PHE A 63 6.68 -11.18 -3.19
N LEU A 64 6.30 -11.12 -4.47
CA LEU A 64 7.18 -11.49 -5.59
C LEU A 64 8.39 -10.55 -5.70
N CYS A 65 8.19 -9.23 -5.51
CA CYS A 65 9.30 -8.28 -5.45
C CYS A 65 10.25 -8.61 -4.28
N ALA A 66 9.72 -8.89 -3.10
CA ALA A 66 10.55 -9.31 -1.97
C ALA A 66 11.28 -10.63 -2.26
N LYS A 67 10.62 -11.60 -2.88
CA LYS A 67 11.22 -12.89 -3.26
C LYS A 67 12.45 -12.72 -4.17
N HIS A 68 12.39 -11.87 -5.16
CA HIS A 68 13.45 -11.72 -6.18
C HIS A 68 14.44 -10.59 -5.83
N TYR A 69 13.99 -9.35 -5.65
CA TYR A 69 14.87 -8.24 -5.28
C TYR A 69 15.39 -8.38 -3.85
N GLY A 70 14.53 -8.79 -2.89
CA GLY A 70 14.93 -9.02 -1.52
C GLY A 70 15.99 -10.13 -1.40
N PHE A 71 15.85 -11.21 -2.20
CA PHE A 71 16.88 -12.24 -2.29
C PHE A 71 18.21 -11.68 -2.84
N ALA A 72 18.17 -10.82 -3.88
CA ALA A 72 19.39 -10.17 -4.39
C ALA A 72 20.03 -9.26 -3.32
N ILE A 73 19.22 -8.46 -2.60
CA ILE A 73 19.66 -7.63 -1.47
C ILE A 73 20.35 -8.48 -0.39
N SER A 74 19.82 -9.67 -0.08
CA SER A 74 20.37 -10.56 0.95
C SER A 74 21.74 -11.16 0.59
N LYS A 75 22.21 -10.98 -0.64
CA LYS A 75 23.54 -11.41 -1.11
C LYS A 75 24.58 -10.30 -1.00
N ASN A 76 24.18 -9.07 -0.73
CA ASN A 76 25.13 -7.98 -0.52
C ASN A 76 25.93 -8.20 0.78
N LEU A 77 27.19 -7.80 0.78
CA LEU A 77 28.04 -7.88 1.97
C LEU A 77 27.45 -7.14 3.18
N ASN A 78 26.83 -6.00 2.93
CA ASN A 78 26.27 -5.13 3.97
C ASN A 78 24.72 -5.25 4.08
N GLY A 79 24.11 -6.21 3.38
CA GLY A 79 22.65 -6.35 3.34
C GLY A 79 21.96 -5.21 2.61
N GLY A 80 20.89 -4.69 3.17
CA GLY A 80 20.13 -3.56 2.61
C GLY A 80 18.77 -3.36 3.29
N SER A 81 17.83 -2.70 2.61
CA SER A 81 16.54 -2.36 3.19
C SER A 81 15.35 -2.65 2.27
N ILE A 82 14.27 -3.12 2.87
CA ILE A 82 12.97 -3.28 2.20
C ILE A 82 11.96 -2.40 2.94
N VAL A 83 11.19 -1.60 2.20
CA VAL A 83 10.11 -0.79 2.75
C VAL A 83 8.81 -1.15 2.04
N ASN A 84 7.82 -1.60 2.80
CA ASN A 84 6.47 -1.85 2.32
C ASN A 84 5.58 -0.64 2.65
N ILE A 85 4.94 -0.04 1.64
CA ILE A 85 4.02 1.08 1.85
C ILE A 85 2.63 0.55 2.18
N SER A 86 2.35 0.46 3.46
CA SER A 86 1.04 0.11 4.01
C SER A 86 0.14 1.36 4.07
N SER A 87 -0.62 1.52 5.13
CA SER A 87 -1.50 2.66 5.45
C SER A 87 -1.84 2.63 6.93
N ASP A 88 -2.28 3.74 7.49
CA ASP A 88 -2.99 3.79 8.76
C ASP A 88 -4.17 2.81 8.79
N LEU A 89 -4.89 2.64 7.67
CA LEU A 89 -5.98 1.66 7.50
C LEU A 89 -5.50 0.19 7.44
N GLY A 90 -4.21 -0.06 7.50
CA GLY A 90 -3.63 -1.37 7.80
C GLY A 90 -3.52 -1.63 9.31
N LEU A 91 -3.66 -0.60 10.15
CA LEU A 91 -3.56 -0.64 11.61
C LEU A 91 -4.90 -0.41 12.28
N ILE A 92 -5.75 0.45 11.71
CA ILE A 92 -7.07 0.83 12.23
C ILE A 92 -8.16 0.52 11.21
N ALA A 93 -9.40 0.43 11.68
CA ALA A 93 -10.55 0.25 10.81
C ALA A 93 -10.87 1.54 10.03
N PRO A 94 -11.35 1.43 8.76
CA PRO A 94 -11.84 2.60 8.03
C PRO A 94 -13.13 3.14 8.63
N ASP A 95 -13.27 4.47 8.70
CA ASP A 95 -14.54 5.11 9.00
C ASP A 95 -15.38 5.19 7.72
N GLN A 96 -16.34 4.27 7.55
CA GLN A 96 -17.14 4.17 6.35
C GLN A 96 -18.03 5.40 6.10
N ARG A 97 -18.34 6.18 7.15
CA ARG A 97 -19.13 7.42 7.06
C ARG A 97 -18.47 8.50 6.21
N LEU A 98 -17.15 8.42 6.00
CA LEU A 98 -16.42 9.34 5.13
C LEU A 98 -16.86 9.29 3.66
N TYR A 99 -17.44 8.18 3.23
CA TYR A 99 -17.84 7.94 1.84
C TYR A 99 -19.33 8.14 1.60
N ALA A 100 -20.09 8.45 2.66
CA ALA A 100 -21.51 8.69 2.56
C ALA A 100 -21.80 9.97 1.77
N LYS A 101 -22.82 9.93 0.91
CA LYS A 101 -23.28 11.06 0.10
C LYS A 101 -24.75 11.34 0.39
N ASP A 102 -25.12 12.62 0.50
CA ASP A 102 -26.47 13.06 0.72
C ASP A 102 -27.39 12.59 -0.44
N GLY A 103 -28.59 12.18 -0.11
CA GLY A 103 -29.59 11.73 -1.08
C GLY A 103 -29.39 10.32 -1.63
N ILE A 104 -28.45 9.56 -1.12
CA ILE A 104 -28.26 8.13 -1.43
C ILE A 104 -28.69 7.30 -0.23
N ASP A 105 -29.50 6.26 -0.47
CA ASP A 105 -29.95 5.33 0.58
C ASP A 105 -28.75 4.63 1.23
N ASP A 106 -28.83 4.30 2.50
CA ASP A 106 -27.73 3.73 3.29
C ASP A 106 -27.18 2.42 2.70
N ASP A 107 -28.06 1.59 2.14
CA ASP A 107 -27.71 0.32 1.51
C ASP A 107 -27.05 0.48 0.12
N LYS A 108 -27.04 1.71 -0.42
CA LYS A 108 -26.44 2.07 -1.71
C LYS A 108 -25.19 2.95 -1.57
N GLN A 109 -24.85 3.37 -0.35
CA GLN A 109 -23.64 4.15 -0.11
C GLN A 109 -22.37 3.39 -0.49
N ASN A 110 -21.43 4.09 -1.10
CA ASN A 110 -20.10 3.55 -1.25
C ASN A 110 -19.35 3.49 0.09
N VAL A 111 -18.43 2.56 0.20
CA VAL A 111 -17.59 2.34 1.37
C VAL A 111 -16.12 2.18 0.96
N LYS A 112 -15.18 2.25 1.89
CA LYS A 112 -13.80 1.87 1.57
C LYS A 112 -13.77 0.39 1.15
N PRO A 113 -13.20 0.05 -0.02
CA PRO A 113 -13.12 -1.33 -0.48
C PRO A 113 -12.45 -2.24 0.55
N VAL A 114 -13.00 -3.43 0.75
CA VAL A 114 -12.48 -4.42 1.71
C VAL A 114 -11.04 -4.82 1.40
N THR A 115 -10.68 -4.90 0.12
CA THR A 115 -9.33 -5.25 -0.35
C THR A 115 -8.28 -4.27 0.14
N TYR A 116 -8.61 -2.99 0.29
CA TYR A 116 -7.65 -2.01 0.76
C TYR A 116 -7.14 -2.35 2.18
N SER A 117 -8.05 -2.59 3.13
CA SER A 117 -7.69 -2.98 4.49
C SER A 117 -6.94 -4.30 4.52
N VAL A 118 -7.38 -5.30 3.73
CA VAL A 118 -6.73 -6.61 3.68
C VAL A 118 -5.30 -6.52 3.13
N VAL A 119 -5.11 -5.83 2.00
CA VAL A 119 -3.78 -5.63 1.39
C VAL A 119 -2.86 -4.87 2.35
N LYS A 120 -3.32 -3.75 2.91
CA LYS A 120 -2.49 -2.92 3.77
C LYS A 120 -2.12 -3.61 5.09
N THR A 121 -3.02 -4.38 5.68
CA THR A 121 -2.71 -5.26 6.84
C THR A 121 -1.77 -6.40 6.43
N GLY A 122 -2.00 -7.03 5.28
CA GLY A 122 -1.15 -8.09 4.74
C GLY A 122 0.30 -7.65 4.53
N LEU A 123 0.53 -6.41 4.08
CA LEU A 123 1.88 -5.84 3.93
C LEU A 123 2.60 -5.70 5.28
N ILE A 124 1.89 -5.40 6.38
CA ILE A 124 2.47 -5.38 7.73
C ILE A 124 2.88 -6.80 8.15
N GLY A 125 2.04 -7.80 7.85
CA GLY A 125 2.36 -9.22 8.08
C GLY A 125 3.59 -9.66 7.29
N LEU A 126 3.66 -9.33 5.99
CA LEU A 126 4.81 -9.59 5.14
C LEU A 126 6.09 -8.92 5.69
N THR A 127 5.99 -7.68 6.15
CA THR A 127 7.11 -6.95 6.76
C THR A 127 7.68 -7.67 7.96
N ARG A 128 6.82 -8.11 8.89
CA ARG A 128 7.24 -8.85 10.10
C ARG A 128 7.95 -10.15 9.74
N TYR A 129 7.43 -10.88 8.75
CA TYR A 129 8.06 -12.11 8.28
C TYR A 129 9.45 -11.84 7.69
N LEU A 130 9.57 -10.88 6.77
CA LEU A 130 10.82 -10.58 6.08
C LEU A 130 11.88 -10.01 7.03
N ALA A 131 11.49 -9.21 8.02
CA ALA A 131 12.39 -8.63 9.02
C ALA A 131 13.16 -9.69 9.82
N THR A 132 12.54 -10.85 10.06
CA THR A 132 13.19 -11.97 10.75
C THR A 132 13.84 -12.95 9.79
N TYR A 133 13.29 -13.12 8.58
CA TYR A 133 13.76 -14.11 7.62
C TYR A 133 15.20 -13.86 7.11
N TRP A 134 15.59 -12.59 6.92
CA TRP A 134 16.92 -12.20 6.49
C TRP A 134 17.69 -11.38 7.53
N ALA A 135 17.33 -11.47 8.80
CA ALA A 135 18.02 -10.73 9.85
C ALA A 135 19.51 -11.07 9.92
N ASP A 136 19.88 -12.34 9.73
CA ASP A 136 21.28 -12.82 9.69
C ASP A 136 22.05 -12.36 8.43
N LYS A 137 21.36 -11.81 7.44
CA LYS A 137 21.91 -11.23 6.21
C LYS A 137 21.99 -9.71 6.25
N ASN A 138 21.73 -9.11 7.40
CA ASN A 138 21.72 -7.66 7.58
C ASN A 138 20.71 -6.94 6.66
N VAL A 139 19.57 -7.58 6.35
CA VAL A 139 18.47 -6.97 5.59
C VAL A 139 17.42 -6.50 6.59
N ARG A 140 17.17 -5.20 6.57
CA ARG A 140 16.07 -4.59 7.34
C ARG A 140 14.79 -4.62 6.51
N CYS A 141 13.67 -4.84 7.15
CA CYS A 141 12.36 -4.72 6.50
C CYS A 141 11.42 -3.92 7.40
N ASN A 142 10.85 -2.84 6.87
CA ASN A 142 9.97 -1.93 7.58
C ASN A 142 8.68 -1.70 6.80
N ALA A 143 7.59 -1.40 7.52
CA ALA A 143 6.36 -0.91 6.93
C ALA A 143 6.19 0.58 7.25
N MET A 144 5.97 1.39 6.24
CA MET A 144 5.49 2.76 6.41
C MET A 144 3.97 2.74 6.32
N CYS A 145 3.30 3.33 7.33
CA CYS A 145 1.84 3.36 7.44
C CYS A 145 1.33 4.82 7.37
N PRO A 146 1.42 5.47 6.20
CA PRO A 146 0.99 6.86 6.06
C PRO A 146 -0.51 6.99 6.26
N GLY A 147 -0.93 8.13 6.80
CA GLY A 147 -2.29 8.63 6.68
C GLY A 147 -2.58 9.14 5.26
N GLY A 148 -3.76 9.72 5.07
CA GLY A 148 -4.17 10.22 3.76
C GLY A 148 -3.27 11.35 3.24
N VAL A 149 -2.95 11.28 1.95
CA VAL A 149 -2.26 12.34 1.20
C VAL A 149 -3.28 13.09 0.35
N GLU A 150 -3.25 14.42 0.40
CA GLU A 150 -4.13 15.24 -0.43
C GLU A 150 -3.71 15.15 -1.91
N ASN A 151 -4.63 14.72 -2.75
CA ASN A 151 -4.42 14.53 -4.17
C ASN A 151 -5.71 14.78 -4.96
N GLY A 152 -6.26 15.98 -4.82
CA GLY A 152 -7.42 16.45 -5.58
C GLY A 152 -8.74 15.77 -5.20
N GLN A 153 -8.90 15.30 -3.97
CA GLN A 153 -10.18 14.75 -3.49
C GLN A 153 -11.26 15.84 -3.45
N PRO A 154 -12.55 15.47 -3.52
CA PRO A 154 -13.68 16.43 -3.42
C PRO A 154 -13.63 17.23 -2.12
N LYS A 155 -14.03 18.50 -2.19
CA LYS A 155 -14.02 19.41 -1.03
C LYS A 155 -14.82 18.88 0.16
N ASP A 156 -15.96 18.26 -0.10
CA ASP A 156 -16.81 17.69 0.96
C ASP A 156 -16.11 16.53 1.66
N PHE A 157 -15.46 15.64 0.90
CA PHE A 157 -14.63 14.58 1.46
C PHE A 157 -13.47 15.14 2.28
N LEU A 158 -12.74 16.15 1.75
CA LEU A 158 -11.65 16.80 2.47
C LEU A 158 -12.12 17.42 3.80
N ARG A 159 -13.28 18.09 3.80
CA ARG A 159 -13.86 18.65 5.03
C ARG A 159 -14.10 17.58 6.08
N GLU A 160 -14.71 16.45 5.67
CA GLU A 160 -15.04 15.34 6.57
C GLU A 160 -13.78 14.63 7.09
N VAL A 161 -12.84 14.28 6.23
CA VAL A 161 -11.61 13.60 6.66
C VAL A 161 -10.75 14.51 7.54
N ASN A 162 -10.59 15.79 7.19
CA ASN A 162 -9.80 16.75 7.95
C ASN A 162 -10.39 17.01 9.34
N SER A 163 -11.73 16.92 9.50
CA SER A 163 -12.36 17.06 10.81
C SER A 163 -11.92 15.95 11.79
N ARG A 164 -11.54 14.78 11.29
CA ARG A 164 -11.13 13.58 12.08
C ARG A 164 -9.62 13.51 12.31
N ILE A 165 -8.84 14.21 11.49
CA ILE A 165 -7.38 14.28 11.65
C ILE A 165 -7.02 15.34 12.71
N PRO A 166 -6.21 15.03 13.73
CA PRO A 166 -5.82 16.02 14.74
C PRO A 166 -5.18 17.28 14.15
N MET A 167 -4.34 17.15 13.12
CA MET A 167 -3.70 18.25 12.41
C MET A 167 -4.66 19.03 11.47
N LYS A 168 -5.92 18.61 11.35
CA LYS A 168 -6.98 19.23 10.54
C LYS A 168 -6.67 19.34 9.06
N ARG A 169 -5.77 18.50 8.57
CA ARG A 169 -5.43 18.37 7.14
C ARG A 169 -4.89 16.97 6.84
N MET A 170 -5.00 16.56 5.61
CA MET A 170 -4.21 15.44 5.06
C MET A 170 -2.76 15.88 4.88
N ALA A 171 -1.86 14.93 4.62
CA ALA A 171 -0.47 15.21 4.32
C ALA A 171 -0.31 15.79 2.90
N ASN A 172 0.72 16.59 2.69
CA ASN A 172 1.19 16.95 1.36
C ASN A 172 1.95 15.76 0.72
N ASP A 173 2.16 15.81 -0.57
CA ASP A 173 2.78 14.73 -1.37
C ASP A 173 4.25 14.47 -1.03
N ASP A 174 4.96 15.44 -0.44
CA ASP A 174 6.38 15.37 -0.07
C ASP A 174 6.63 15.01 1.41
N GLU A 175 5.61 15.04 2.28
CA GLU A 175 5.80 14.93 3.73
C GLU A 175 6.31 13.54 4.20
N TYR A 176 6.15 12.50 3.38
CA TYR A 176 6.63 11.15 3.71
C TYR A 176 8.02 10.82 3.12
N GLN A 177 8.58 11.67 2.26
CA GLN A 177 9.86 11.42 1.57
C GLN A 177 11.02 11.25 2.54
N GLY A 178 11.13 12.14 3.52
CA GLY A 178 12.20 12.08 4.53
C GLY A 178 12.16 10.80 5.35
N THR A 179 10.96 10.35 5.74
CA THR A 179 10.77 9.09 6.47
C THR A 179 11.15 7.88 5.59
N LEU A 180 10.75 7.88 4.32
CA LEU A 180 11.11 6.82 3.39
C LEU A 180 12.63 6.72 3.20
N LEU A 181 13.29 7.86 2.98
CA LEU A 181 14.76 7.92 2.85
C LEU A 181 15.48 7.43 4.11
N TRP A 182 14.96 7.76 5.29
CA TRP A 182 15.52 7.29 6.56
C TRP A 182 15.34 5.77 6.76
N MET A 183 14.25 5.18 6.25
CA MET A 183 14.01 3.73 6.30
C MET A 183 14.90 2.93 5.35
N LEU A 184 15.35 3.53 4.24
CA LEU A 184 16.25 2.92 3.26
C LEU A 184 17.72 2.98 3.70
#